data_a2736d34459c7d8f638ef4c7af04ffa5
#
_entry.id   a2736d34459c7d8f638ef4c7af04ffa5
#
_cell.length_a   1.000
_cell.length_b   1.000
_cell.length_c   1.000
_cell.angle_alpha   90.00
_cell.angle_beta   90.00
_cell.angle_gamma   90.00
#
_symmetry.space_group_name_H-M   'P 1'
#
loop_
_entity.id
_entity.type
_entity.pdbx_description
1 polymer ?
#
loop_
_entity_poly.entity_id
_entity_poly.type
_entity_poly.pdbx_seq_one_letter_code
_entity_poly.pdbx_strand_id
1 'polypeptide(L)'
;MAGLEPVTRRKEVLSVKALREEDKVLEGIHRIHMIGIGGSGMCPLAEILHSKGYELTGSDNNESDPLKRVRALGIRVFMGHSAENIKGAQLVVYSAAISADNPELVAAHENGVPTMERSHLLGALTRHYDNVIGVCGTHGKTTVTSMITQILILNKREPNAVIGGKLPLVNSNGVTGRSETLVCESCEFVDTFLQMSPDVSVLLNIDNDHLDYFKTMDNLVRSFHKFIGMSHTAFINGDDELVLRAAQGIDARIIKFGFGKENDYYAENITHGKYGFNFDVMRLGKKVGGLSMHIPGRHNVLNGLAAFAVCYEMGVDADGIADAVARFTGAGRRFEFLGEYGGFTLADDYAHHPTEIKATLSAAKELDYNRVIVVFQPFTFSRTALLKDDFISALSIADKVIMTPIMGSREVNTYGISSEDIANALPDAEVVDGFENIAERVTEIAGKGDIVITMGGGDIYKAAHIIERKFGK
;
A
#
# COMPACT_ATOMS: atom_id res chain seq x y z
N MET A 1 -25.10 17.33 -27.05
CA MET A 1 -24.85 16.04 -26.39
C MET A 1 -23.67 15.41 -27.07
N ALA A 2 -22.45 15.73 -26.63
CA ALA A 2 -21.25 15.03 -27.06
C ALA A 2 -21.06 13.86 -26.09
N GLY A 3 -21.30 12.65 -26.57
CA GLY A 3 -21.06 11.44 -25.79
C GLY A 3 -19.57 11.30 -25.56
N LEU A 4 -19.19 11.33 -24.28
CA LEU A 4 -17.84 10.95 -23.85
C LEU A 4 -17.71 9.43 -24.05
N GLU A 5 -16.88 9.02 -25.00
CA GLU A 5 -16.57 7.60 -25.20
C GLU A 5 -15.82 7.05 -23.98
N PRO A 6 -16.14 5.83 -23.51
CA PRO A 6 -15.37 5.16 -22.47
C PRO A 6 -13.93 4.93 -22.92
N VAL A 7 -12.99 4.95 -21.97
CA VAL A 7 -11.55 4.79 -22.17
C VAL A 7 -11.17 3.58 -23.04
N THR A 8 -12.07 2.60 -23.15
CA THR A 8 -11.86 1.34 -23.91
C THR A 8 -12.13 1.42 -25.40
N ARG A 9 -12.58 2.55 -25.98
CA ARG A 9 -12.98 2.63 -27.40
C ARG A 9 -11.97 3.29 -28.35
N ARG A 10 -10.75 3.62 -27.92
CA ARG A 10 -9.67 3.95 -28.86
C ARG A 10 -8.81 2.74 -29.13
N LYS A 11 -9.31 1.83 -29.98
CA LYS A 11 -8.52 0.75 -30.60
C LYS A 11 -7.56 1.23 -31.71
N GLU A 12 -7.39 2.52 -31.88
CA GLU A 12 -6.45 3.06 -32.87
C GLU A 12 -5.36 3.83 -32.15
N VAL A 13 -4.15 3.27 -32.23
CA VAL A 13 -2.89 3.68 -31.64
C VAL A 13 -2.67 3.11 -30.22
N LEU A 14 -2.69 1.79 -30.07
CA LEU A 14 -1.84 1.15 -29.09
C LEU A 14 -0.39 1.30 -29.59
N SER A 15 0.28 2.37 -29.17
CA SER A 15 1.73 2.39 -29.29
C SER A 15 2.22 1.25 -28.40
N VAL A 16 2.84 0.23 -29.00
CA VAL A 16 3.65 -0.73 -28.26
C VAL A 16 4.56 0.10 -27.37
N LYS A 17 4.38 0.01 -26.05
CA LYS A 17 5.21 0.77 -25.09
C LYS A 17 6.65 0.46 -25.43
N ALA A 18 7.45 1.49 -25.69
CA ALA A 18 8.83 1.29 -26.06
C ALA A 18 9.56 0.58 -24.92
N LEU A 19 10.04 -0.63 -25.19
CA LEU A 19 10.89 -1.35 -24.25
C LEU A 19 12.17 -0.56 -24.05
N ARG A 20 12.59 -0.39 -22.80
CA ARG A 20 13.88 0.18 -22.46
C ARG A 20 14.98 -0.87 -22.71
N GLU A 21 16.22 -0.43 -22.90
CA GLU A 21 17.36 -1.37 -23.07
C GLU A 21 17.44 -2.39 -21.93
N GLU A 22 17.15 -1.97 -20.70
CA GLU A 22 17.13 -2.82 -19.51
C GLU A 22 16.01 -3.89 -19.54
N ASP A 23 14.93 -3.68 -20.30
CA ASP A 23 13.84 -4.66 -20.43
C ASP A 23 14.24 -5.82 -21.35
N LYS A 24 15.19 -5.59 -22.26
CA LYS A 24 15.73 -6.62 -23.14
C LYS A 24 16.41 -7.75 -22.36
N VAL A 25 16.79 -7.49 -21.11
CA VAL A 25 17.29 -8.54 -20.20
C VAL A 25 16.25 -9.65 -20.00
N LEU A 26 14.95 -9.36 -20.12
CA LEU A 26 13.90 -10.38 -20.01
C LEU A 26 13.70 -11.19 -21.31
N GLU A 27 14.21 -10.74 -22.45
CA GLU A 27 14.11 -11.45 -23.72
C GLU A 27 14.96 -12.74 -23.70
N GLY A 28 14.31 -13.88 -23.95
CA GLY A 28 14.98 -15.19 -23.96
C GLY A 28 15.33 -15.74 -22.56
N ILE A 29 14.93 -15.08 -21.48
CA ILE A 29 15.05 -15.58 -20.13
C ILE A 29 13.88 -16.50 -19.81
N HIS A 30 14.19 -17.64 -19.20
CA HIS A 30 13.20 -18.61 -18.71
C HIS A 30 13.39 -18.92 -17.24
N ARG A 31 14.60 -18.80 -16.70
CA ARG A 31 14.94 -19.16 -15.32
C ARG A 31 15.39 -17.94 -14.52
N ILE A 32 14.61 -17.60 -13.52
CA ILE A 32 14.86 -16.43 -12.65
C ILE A 32 15.04 -16.89 -11.21
N HIS A 33 16.09 -16.41 -10.56
CA HIS A 33 16.27 -16.56 -9.12
C HIS A 33 15.91 -15.24 -8.39
N MET A 34 15.13 -15.33 -7.30
CA MET A 34 14.62 -14.16 -6.57
C MET A 34 15.12 -14.15 -5.13
N ILE A 35 16.02 -13.22 -4.79
CA ILE A 35 16.58 -13.07 -3.44
C ILE A 35 15.59 -12.28 -2.58
N GLY A 36 15.19 -12.84 -1.43
CA GLY A 36 14.15 -12.28 -0.56
C GLY A 36 12.73 -12.48 -1.15
N ILE A 37 12.49 -13.65 -1.75
CA ILE A 37 11.26 -13.97 -2.51
C ILE A 37 9.98 -13.89 -1.65
N GLY A 38 10.07 -14.09 -0.33
CA GLY A 38 8.97 -13.96 0.61
C GLY A 38 8.63 -12.53 1.03
N GLY A 39 9.39 -11.54 0.55
CA GLY A 39 9.10 -10.13 0.81
C GLY A 39 7.79 -9.68 0.19
N SER A 40 7.11 -8.71 0.84
CA SER A 40 5.78 -8.22 0.42
C SER A 40 5.76 -7.67 -1.01
N GLY A 41 6.85 -7.07 -1.48
CA GLY A 41 6.95 -6.59 -2.86
C GLY A 41 7.51 -7.64 -3.85
N MET A 42 8.14 -8.70 -3.37
CA MET A 42 8.73 -9.74 -4.21
C MET A 42 7.74 -10.87 -4.53
N CYS A 43 6.98 -11.31 -3.52
CA CYS A 43 6.01 -12.39 -3.65
C CYS A 43 4.98 -12.17 -4.78
N PRO A 44 4.31 -10.99 -4.92
CA PRO A 44 3.41 -10.72 -6.03
C PRO A 44 4.07 -10.84 -7.40
N LEU A 45 5.31 -10.38 -7.52
CA LEU A 45 6.06 -10.49 -8.78
C LEU A 45 6.39 -11.94 -9.11
N ALA A 46 6.75 -12.75 -8.10
CA ALA A 46 6.96 -14.19 -8.28
C ALA A 46 5.67 -14.89 -8.74
N GLU A 47 4.52 -14.57 -8.15
CA GLU A 47 3.22 -15.10 -8.54
C GLU A 47 2.88 -14.75 -10.01
N ILE A 48 3.09 -13.50 -10.43
CA ILE A 48 2.86 -13.05 -11.81
C ILE A 48 3.84 -13.71 -12.78
N LEU A 49 5.13 -13.72 -12.49
CA LEU A 49 6.13 -14.38 -13.36
C LEU A 49 5.86 -15.87 -13.53
N HIS A 50 5.52 -16.55 -12.42
CA HIS A 50 5.16 -17.96 -12.45
C HIS A 50 3.94 -18.22 -13.35
N SER A 51 2.89 -17.38 -13.24
CA SER A 51 1.69 -17.48 -14.10
C SER A 51 1.99 -17.21 -15.58
N LYS A 52 3.04 -16.46 -15.89
CA LYS A 52 3.54 -16.20 -17.24
C LYS A 52 4.49 -17.31 -17.76
N GLY A 53 4.74 -18.37 -16.97
CA GLY A 53 5.51 -19.55 -17.39
C GLY A 53 7.01 -19.47 -17.13
N TYR A 54 7.49 -18.51 -16.33
CA TYR A 54 8.90 -18.49 -15.91
C TYR A 54 9.17 -19.60 -14.89
N GLU A 55 10.31 -20.27 -15.02
CA GLU A 55 10.85 -21.16 -13.99
C GLU A 55 11.51 -20.34 -12.88
N LEU A 56 10.94 -20.41 -11.68
CA LEU A 56 11.41 -19.61 -10.56
C LEU A 56 12.10 -20.44 -9.51
N THR A 57 13.15 -19.90 -8.95
CA THR A 57 13.71 -20.27 -7.66
C THR A 57 13.85 -19.01 -6.80
N GLY A 58 14.01 -19.17 -5.50
CA GLY A 58 14.28 -18.02 -4.65
C GLY A 58 14.89 -18.40 -3.32
N SER A 59 15.32 -17.40 -2.58
CA SER A 59 15.86 -17.54 -1.23
C SER A 59 15.22 -16.55 -0.27
N ASP A 60 15.16 -16.90 0.99
CA ASP A 60 14.73 -16.02 2.08
C ASP A 60 15.34 -16.47 3.41
N ASN A 61 15.47 -15.55 4.37
CA ASN A 61 15.97 -15.87 5.71
C ASN A 61 14.85 -16.18 6.71
N ASN A 62 13.60 -15.80 6.39
CA ASN A 62 12.49 -15.87 7.33
C ASN A 62 11.31 -16.65 6.76
N GLU A 63 10.75 -17.53 7.58
CA GLU A 63 9.45 -18.14 7.28
C GLU A 63 8.35 -17.08 7.39
N SER A 64 7.49 -17.04 6.39
CA SER A 64 6.38 -16.09 6.32
C SER A 64 5.20 -16.67 5.53
N ASP A 65 4.01 -16.11 5.70
CA ASP A 65 2.85 -16.55 4.91
C ASP A 65 3.00 -16.28 3.41
N PRO A 66 3.59 -15.15 2.95
CA PRO A 66 3.98 -15.00 1.55
C PRO A 66 4.90 -16.12 1.06
N LEU A 67 5.90 -16.52 1.86
CA LEU A 67 6.81 -17.59 1.48
C LEU A 67 6.11 -18.95 1.35
N LYS A 68 5.14 -19.24 2.22
CA LYS A 68 4.31 -20.46 2.12
C LYS A 68 3.51 -20.47 0.82
N ARG A 69 2.95 -19.31 0.40
CA ARG A 69 2.21 -19.19 -0.87
C ARG A 69 3.12 -19.44 -2.07
N VAL A 70 4.31 -18.84 -2.08
CA VAL A 70 5.30 -19.06 -3.15
C VAL A 70 5.64 -20.55 -3.28
N ARG A 71 5.88 -21.25 -2.16
CA ARG A 71 6.12 -22.70 -2.17
C ARG A 71 4.91 -23.50 -2.65
N ALA A 72 3.70 -23.08 -2.33
CA ALA A 72 2.47 -23.75 -2.77
C ALA A 72 2.28 -23.71 -4.30
N LEU A 73 2.90 -22.75 -4.99
CA LEU A 73 2.97 -22.68 -6.46
C LEU A 73 3.98 -23.68 -7.06
N GLY A 74 4.73 -24.41 -6.22
CA GLY A 74 5.79 -25.32 -6.68
C GLY A 74 7.16 -24.63 -6.88
N ILE A 75 7.30 -23.37 -6.53
CA ILE A 75 8.55 -22.63 -6.62
C ILE A 75 9.51 -23.13 -5.52
N ARG A 76 10.72 -23.52 -5.93
CA ARG A 76 11.74 -23.97 -5.00
C ARG A 76 12.33 -22.78 -4.23
N VAL A 77 12.21 -22.82 -2.90
CA VAL A 77 12.73 -21.77 -2.02
C VAL A 77 13.82 -22.34 -1.11
N PHE A 78 14.99 -21.70 -1.12
CA PHE A 78 16.10 -22.00 -0.24
C PHE A 78 15.99 -21.14 1.03
N MET A 79 16.22 -21.74 2.21
CA MET A 79 16.33 -20.98 3.44
C MET A 79 17.79 -20.60 3.67
N GLY A 80 18.02 -19.29 3.86
CA GLY A 80 19.37 -18.71 3.90
C GLY A 80 19.92 -18.41 2.50
N HIS A 81 20.99 -17.62 2.49
CA HIS A 81 21.67 -17.16 1.27
C HIS A 81 22.96 -17.92 1.03
N SER A 82 23.16 -18.46 -0.17
CA SER A 82 24.35 -19.17 -0.58
C SER A 82 24.60 -18.99 -2.07
N ALA A 83 25.86 -18.89 -2.48
CA ALA A 83 26.26 -18.82 -3.89
C ALA A 83 25.68 -19.95 -4.76
N GLU A 84 25.48 -21.14 -4.19
CA GLU A 84 24.92 -22.30 -4.89
C GLU A 84 23.46 -22.14 -5.27
N ASN A 85 22.71 -21.28 -4.58
CA ASN A 85 21.27 -21.09 -4.81
C ASN A 85 20.95 -20.54 -6.22
N ILE A 86 21.86 -19.75 -6.80
CA ILE A 86 21.67 -19.13 -8.13
C ILE A 86 22.04 -20.08 -9.29
N LYS A 87 22.44 -21.31 -9.01
CA LYS A 87 22.90 -22.23 -10.05
C LYS A 87 21.85 -22.48 -11.13
N GLY A 88 22.20 -22.14 -12.36
CA GLY A 88 21.32 -22.24 -13.52
C GLY A 88 20.35 -21.08 -13.71
N ALA A 89 20.36 -20.06 -12.86
CA ALA A 89 19.65 -18.82 -13.08
C ALA A 89 20.21 -18.06 -14.29
N GLN A 90 19.31 -17.48 -15.08
CA GLN A 90 19.66 -16.61 -16.22
C GLN A 90 19.51 -15.13 -15.82
N LEU A 91 18.77 -14.86 -14.78
CA LEU A 91 18.57 -13.54 -14.17
C LEU A 91 18.47 -13.73 -12.65
N VAL A 92 19.09 -12.85 -11.88
CA VAL A 92 18.91 -12.76 -10.43
C VAL A 92 18.18 -11.47 -10.11
N VAL A 93 17.01 -11.58 -9.46
CA VAL A 93 16.22 -10.44 -9.00
C VAL A 93 16.35 -10.29 -7.49
N TYR A 94 16.52 -9.07 -7.01
CA TYR A 94 16.69 -8.79 -5.59
C TYR A 94 15.91 -7.55 -5.13
N SER A 95 15.54 -7.53 -3.86
CA SER A 95 14.93 -6.33 -3.27
C SER A 95 16.00 -5.35 -2.78
N ALA A 96 15.68 -4.07 -2.71
CA ALA A 96 16.56 -3.04 -2.14
C ALA A 96 16.99 -3.34 -0.68
N ALA A 97 16.34 -4.33 -0.01
CA ALA A 97 16.69 -4.79 1.31
C ALA A 97 17.97 -5.66 1.34
N ILE A 98 18.37 -6.21 0.20
CA ILE A 98 19.50 -7.11 0.09
C ILE A 98 20.79 -6.29 0.02
N SER A 99 21.73 -6.63 0.89
CA SER A 99 23.03 -5.99 0.97
C SER A 99 23.92 -6.40 -0.23
N ALA A 100 24.81 -5.51 -0.65
CA ALA A 100 25.71 -5.75 -1.79
C ALA A 100 26.70 -6.90 -1.58
N ASP A 101 26.98 -7.26 -0.33
CA ASP A 101 27.82 -8.40 0.06
C ASP A 101 27.05 -9.72 0.19
N ASN A 102 25.77 -9.75 -0.18
CA ASN A 102 24.98 -10.99 -0.20
C ASN A 102 25.65 -12.03 -1.10
N PRO A 103 25.89 -13.26 -0.61
CA PRO A 103 26.65 -14.27 -1.36
C PRO A 103 26.03 -14.66 -2.70
N GLU A 104 24.72 -14.52 -2.86
CA GLU A 104 24.01 -14.78 -4.12
C GLU A 104 24.24 -13.66 -5.13
N LEU A 105 24.22 -12.38 -4.70
CA LEU A 105 24.57 -11.24 -5.55
C LEU A 105 26.03 -11.27 -5.96
N VAL A 106 26.94 -11.54 -5.03
CA VAL A 106 28.38 -11.68 -5.32
C VAL A 106 28.58 -12.79 -6.36
N ALA A 107 28.00 -13.96 -6.14
CA ALA A 107 28.11 -15.08 -7.08
C ALA A 107 27.50 -14.76 -8.46
N ALA A 108 26.40 -14.01 -8.53
CA ALA A 108 25.81 -13.58 -9.80
C ALA A 108 26.80 -12.70 -10.59
N HIS A 109 27.42 -11.72 -9.93
CA HIS A 109 28.41 -10.85 -10.56
C HIS A 109 29.68 -11.63 -11.01
N GLU A 110 30.20 -12.51 -10.17
CA GLU A 110 31.38 -13.33 -10.49
C GLU A 110 31.14 -14.28 -11.65
N ASN A 111 29.92 -14.80 -11.79
CA ASN A 111 29.54 -15.72 -12.88
C ASN A 111 28.96 -15.00 -14.12
N GLY A 112 28.90 -13.66 -14.14
CA GLY A 112 28.35 -12.87 -15.22
C GLY A 112 26.85 -13.08 -15.43
N VAL A 113 26.10 -13.49 -14.38
CA VAL A 113 24.64 -13.59 -14.43
C VAL A 113 24.05 -12.19 -14.24
N PRO A 114 23.19 -11.71 -15.15
CA PRO A 114 22.53 -10.41 -14.99
C PRO A 114 21.78 -10.30 -13.66
N THR A 115 21.83 -9.12 -13.06
CA THR A 115 21.08 -8.81 -11.83
C THR A 115 20.11 -7.66 -12.07
N MET A 116 18.95 -7.68 -11.43
CA MET A 116 17.92 -6.64 -11.54
C MET A 116 17.28 -6.36 -10.19
N GLU A 117 17.17 -5.09 -9.84
CA GLU A 117 16.43 -4.69 -8.63
C GLU A 117 14.91 -4.81 -8.90
N ARG A 118 14.15 -5.14 -7.86
CA ARG A 118 12.70 -5.38 -7.88
C ARG A 118 11.89 -4.28 -8.59
N SER A 119 12.23 -3.00 -8.37
CA SER A 119 11.51 -1.88 -8.99
C SER A 119 11.70 -1.85 -10.51
N HIS A 120 12.88 -2.19 -11.00
CA HIS A 120 13.15 -2.31 -12.43
C HIS A 120 12.38 -3.48 -13.05
N LEU A 121 12.30 -4.63 -12.33
CA LEU A 121 11.48 -5.76 -12.78
C LEU A 121 9.99 -5.38 -12.86
N LEU A 122 9.45 -4.70 -11.84
CA LEU A 122 8.07 -4.21 -11.88
C LEU A 122 7.87 -3.25 -13.04
N GLY A 123 8.82 -2.33 -13.25
CA GLY A 123 8.82 -1.41 -14.40
C GLY A 123 8.77 -2.16 -15.73
N ALA A 124 9.64 -3.16 -15.93
CA ALA A 124 9.64 -4.00 -17.11
C ALA A 124 8.30 -4.72 -17.32
N LEU A 125 7.75 -5.30 -16.25
CA LEU A 125 6.44 -5.96 -16.30
C LEU A 125 5.32 -5.01 -16.72
N THR A 126 5.32 -3.74 -16.26
CA THR A 126 4.27 -2.77 -16.64
C THR A 126 4.25 -2.50 -18.16
N ARG A 127 5.37 -2.67 -18.86
CA ARG A 127 5.43 -2.50 -20.32
C ARG A 127 4.87 -3.68 -21.11
N HIS A 128 4.64 -4.82 -20.44
CA HIS A 128 4.02 -6.02 -21.02
C HIS A 128 2.51 -6.12 -20.80
N TYR A 129 1.88 -5.05 -20.29
CA TYR A 129 0.43 -4.97 -20.11
C TYR A 129 -0.15 -3.80 -20.91
N ASP A 130 -1.31 -4.01 -21.52
CA ASP A 130 -1.99 -2.99 -22.35
C ASP A 130 -2.65 -1.88 -21.52
N ASN A 131 -2.97 -2.18 -20.25
CA ASN A 131 -3.69 -1.26 -19.37
C ASN A 131 -3.13 -1.31 -17.95
N VAL A 132 -2.21 -0.41 -17.65
CA VAL A 132 -1.57 -0.31 -16.34
C VAL A 132 -2.14 0.85 -15.55
N ILE A 133 -2.71 0.54 -14.38
CA ILE A 133 -3.23 1.52 -13.43
C ILE A 133 -2.21 1.67 -12.31
N GLY A 134 -1.51 2.81 -12.28
CA GLY A 134 -0.54 3.16 -11.24
C GLY A 134 -1.16 4.04 -10.17
N VAL A 135 -1.31 3.53 -8.95
CA VAL A 135 -1.85 4.30 -7.81
C VAL A 135 -0.71 4.85 -6.99
N CYS A 136 -0.60 6.17 -6.94
CA CYS A 136 0.46 6.92 -6.24
C CYS A 136 -0.12 7.98 -5.29
N GLY A 137 0.76 8.57 -4.50
CA GLY A 137 0.45 9.56 -3.47
C GLY A 137 1.12 9.19 -2.15
N THR A 138 1.24 10.11 -1.24
CA THR A 138 1.88 9.83 0.05
C THR A 138 1.07 8.83 0.86
N HIS A 139 -0.26 9.01 0.93
CA HIS A 139 -1.18 8.19 1.73
C HIS A 139 -2.29 7.56 0.87
N GLY A 140 -2.85 6.42 1.33
CA GLY A 140 -4.01 5.79 0.72
C GLY A 140 -3.71 4.82 -0.44
N LYS A 141 -2.48 4.75 -0.93
CA LYS A 141 -2.08 3.90 -2.08
C LYS A 141 -2.60 2.46 -1.98
N THR A 142 -2.28 1.77 -0.90
CA THR A 142 -2.66 0.37 -0.68
C THR A 142 -4.17 0.19 -0.66
N THR A 143 -4.89 1.09 0.01
CA THR A 143 -6.35 1.06 0.11
C THR A 143 -7.00 1.19 -1.27
N VAL A 144 -6.60 2.19 -2.06
CA VAL A 144 -7.17 2.44 -3.40
C VAL A 144 -6.78 1.34 -4.38
N THR A 145 -5.52 0.87 -4.37
CA THR A 145 -5.08 -0.27 -5.19
C THR A 145 -5.90 -1.52 -4.88
N SER A 146 -6.13 -1.79 -3.58
CA SER A 146 -6.96 -2.91 -3.12
C SER A 146 -8.41 -2.78 -3.56
N MET A 147 -9.03 -1.59 -3.42
CA MET A 147 -10.41 -1.34 -3.84
C MET A 147 -10.58 -1.53 -5.35
N ILE A 148 -9.73 -0.90 -6.17
CA ILE A 148 -9.76 -1.07 -7.63
C ILE A 148 -9.63 -2.55 -8.00
N THR A 149 -8.68 -3.25 -7.39
CA THR A 149 -8.46 -4.67 -7.64
C THR A 149 -9.71 -5.49 -7.28
N GLN A 150 -10.30 -5.25 -6.10
CA GLN A 150 -11.51 -5.95 -5.66
C GLN A 150 -12.70 -5.68 -6.57
N ILE A 151 -12.91 -4.42 -6.97
CA ILE A 151 -13.98 -4.03 -7.90
C ILE A 151 -13.83 -4.80 -9.21
N LEU A 152 -12.62 -4.83 -9.77
CA LEU A 152 -12.37 -5.53 -11.04
C LEU A 152 -12.57 -7.04 -10.92
N ILE A 153 -12.11 -7.68 -9.82
CA ILE A 153 -12.32 -9.11 -9.57
C ILE A 153 -13.81 -9.45 -9.49
N LEU A 154 -14.56 -8.73 -8.64
CA LEU A 154 -15.98 -9.02 -8.40
C LEU A 154 -16.84 -8.74 -9.63
N ASN A 155 -16.39 -7.83 -10.51
CA ASN A 155 -17.03 -7.55 -11.81
C ASN A 155 -16.43 -8.40 -12.96
N LYS A 156 -15.72 -9.50 -12.64
CA LYS A 156 -15.21 -10.50 -13.61
C LYS A 156 -14.28 -9.92 -14.68
N ARG A 157 -13.48 -8.92 -14.31
CA ARG A 157 -12.49 -8.30 -15.21
C ARG A 157 -11.13 -8.98 -15.17
N GLU A 158 -10.95 -9.97 -14.29
CA GLU A 158 -9.75 -10.81 -14.16
C GLU A 158 -8.42 -10.03 -14.16
N PRO A 159 -8.24 -8.99 -13.29
CA PRO A 159 -7.03 -8.17 -13.29
C PRO A 159 -5.81 -8.92 -12.76
N ASN A 160 -4.63 -8.46 -13.14
CA ASN A 160 -3.41 -8.70 -12.38
C ASN A 160 -3.21 -7.55 -11.38
N ALA A 161 -2.58 -7.80 -10.23
CA ALA A 161 -2.29 -6.72 -9.29
C ALA A 161 -1.04 -6.94 -8.44
N VAL A 162 -0.39 -5.82 -8.10
CA VAL A 162 0.70 -5.74 -7.11
C VAL A 162 0.29 -4.72 -6.06
N ILE A 163 -0.04 -5.19 -4.88
CA ILE A 163 -0.61 -4.42 -3.77
C ILE A 163 0.40 -4.37 -2.62
N GLY A 164 0.53 -3.22 -1.96
CA GLY A 164 1.43 -3.04 -0.82
C GLY A 164 1.02 -3.81 0.44
N GLY A 165 -0.25 -4.20 0.54
CA GLY A 165 -0.82 -4.96 1.64
C GLY A 165 -1.66 -6.13 1.17
N LYS A 166 -2.06 -6.99 2.11
CA LYS A 166 -2.90 -8.16 1.83
C LYS A 166 -4.33 -7.72 1.50
N LEU A 167 -4.87 -8.16 0.36
CA LEU A 167 -6.29 -8.04 0.03
C LEU A 167 -7.04 -9.25 0.60
N PRO A 168 -7.95 -9.06 1.58
CA PRO A 168 -8.65 -10.17 2.24
C PRO A 168 -9.41 -11.08 1.28
N LEU A 169 -10.02 -10.52 0.24
CA LEU A 169 -10.78 -11.26 -0.78
C LEU A 169 -10.00 -12.44 -1.39
N VAL A 170 -8.71 -12.25 -1.62
CA VAL A 170 -7.83 -13.26 -2.24
C VAL A 170 -6.77 -13.80 -1.29
N ASN A 171 -6.74 -13.30 -0.05
CA ASN A 171 -5.76 -13.66 0.97
C ASN A 171 -4.30 -13.47 0.49
N SER A 172 -4.05 -12.52 -0.40
CA SER A 172 -2.75 -12.23 -1.01
C SER A 172 -2.58 -10.73 -1.25
N ASN A 173 -1.33 -10.32 -1.42
CA ASN A 173 -0.96 -8.99 -1.93
C ASN A 173 -0.59 -9.02 -3.42
N GLY A 174 -0.70 -10.16 -4.07
CA GLY A 174 -0.63 -10.38 -5.50
C GLY A 174 -1.93 -10.94 -6.06
N VAL A 175 -2.28 -10.57 -7.27
CA VAL A 175 -3.38 -11.17 -8.03
C VAL A 175 -2.88 -11.50 -9.42
N THR A 176 -3.16 -12.71 -9.88
CA THR A 176 -2.86 -13.17 -11.23
C THR A 176 -4.17 -13.45 -11.97
N GLY A 177 -4.51 -12.59 -12.90
CA GLY A 177 -5.68 -12.72 -13.75
C GLY A 177 -5.31 -13.02 -15.19
N ARG A 178 -6.32 -13.09 -16.06
CA ARG A 178 -6.14 -13.37 -17.50
C ARG A 178 -6.22 -12.13 -18.38
N SER A 179 -6.62 -10.98 -17.82
CA SER A 179 -6.71 -9.75 -18.59
C SER A 179 -5.36 -9.07 -18.74
N GLU A 180 -5.25 -8.20 -19.74
CA GLU A 180 -4.11 -7.32 -19.94
C GLU A 180 -4.17 -6.06 -19.05
N THR A 181 -4.88 -6.13 -17.93
CA THR A 181 -4.94 -5.07 -16.92
C THR A 181 -4.05 -5.42 -15.75
N LEU A 182 -3.17 -4.49 -15.37
CA LEU A 182 -2.33 -4.56 -14.19
C LEU A 182 -2.60 -3.37 -13.27
N VAL A 183 -3.01 -3.63 -12.04
CA VAL A 183 -3.17 -2.61 -11.00
C VAL A 183 -1.96 -2.62 -10.09
N CYS A 184 -1.25 -1.50 -9.99
CA CYS A 184 0.00 -1.44 -9.23
C CYS A 184 -0.02 -0.34 -8.18
N GLU A 185 0.38 -0.66 -6.96
CA GLU A 185 0.80 0.34 -6.01
C GLU A 185 2.13 0.95 -6.46
N SER A 186 2.17 2.27 -6.63
CA SER A 186 3.30 3.01 -7.19
C SER A 186 3.92 3.90 -6.11
N CYS A 187 4.97 3.35 -5.45
CA CYS A 187 5.65 4.04 -4.35
C CYS A 187 6.65 5.06 -4.89
N GLU A 188 6.58 6.28 -4.36
CA GLU A 188 7.45 7.41 -4.71
C GLU A 188 8.86 7.29 -4.12
N PHE A 189 9.05 6.48 -3.07
CA PHE A 189 10.32 6.36 -2.37
C PHE A 189 11.48 6.05 -3.33
N VAL A 190 12.52 6.88 -3.28
CA VAL A 190 13.72 6.79 -4.15
C VAL A 190 13.36 6.78 -5.65
N ASP A 191 12.27 7.49 -6.02
CA ASP A 191 11.78 7.58 -7.41
C ASP A 191 11.49 6.21 -8.07
N THR A 192 11.26 5.14 -7.29
CA THR A 192 11.07 3.79 -7.83
C THR A 192 9.88 3.67 -8.78
N PHE A 193 8.82 4.45 -8.55
CA PHE A 193 7.65 4.46 -9.44
C PHE A 193 7.96 5.02 -10.86
N LEU A 194 9.03 5.80 -11.04
CA LEU A 194 9.45 6.30 -12.35
C LEU A 194 10.04 5.19 -13.26
N GLN A 195 10.25 3.98 -12.74
CA GLN A 195 10.58 2.82 -13.55
C GLN A 195 9.36 2.24 -14.29
N MET A 196 8.16 2.54 -13.82
CA MET A 196 6.90 2.03 -14.38
C MET A 196 6.51 2.74 -15.67
N SER A 197 5.48 2.22 -16.35
CA SER A 197 4.85 2.83 -17.53
C SER A 197 3.33 2.74 -17.40
N PRO A 198 2.73 3.59 -16.56
CA PRO A 198 1.28 3.58 -16.36
C PRO A 198 0.55 4.13 -17.59
N ASP A 199 -0.59 3.55 -17.93
CA ASP A 199 -1.56 4.12 -18.89
C ASP A 199 -2.52 5.06 -18.18
N VAL A 200 -2.85 4.69 -16.94
CA VAL A 200 -3.68 5.44 -16.01
C VAL A 200 -2.91 5.66 -14.72
N SER A 201 -2.76 6.90 -14.29
CA SER A 201 -2.24 7.25 -12.97
C SER A 201 -3.35 7.74 -12.06
N VAL A 202 -3.23 7.44 -10.76
CA VAL A 202 -4.15 7.91 -9.72
C VAL A 202 -3.32 8.57 -8.64
N LEU A 203 -3.36 9.91 -8.55
CA LEU A 203 -2.62 10.70 -7.57
C LEU A 203 -3.55 11.15 -6.44
N LEU A 204 -3.37 10.57 -5.26
CA LEU A 204 -4.29 10.72 -4.13
C LEU A 204 -4.03 11.99 -3.31
N ASN A 205 -2.77 12.24 -2.99
CA ASN A 205 -2.33 13.37 -2.16
C ASN A 205 -0.81 13.48 -2.22
N ILE A 206 -0.28 14.64 -1.80
CA ILE A 206 1.16 14.86 -1.61
C ILE A 206 1.36 15.48 -0.22
N ASP A 207 2.09 14.80 0.65
CA ASP A 207 2.38 15.22 2.01
C ASP A 207 3.88 15.14 2.30
N ASN A 208 4.30 15.72 3.40
CA ASN A 208 5.69 15.74 3.84
C ASN A 208 6.17 14.35 4.29
N ASP A 209 6.61 13.53 3.34
CA ASP A 209 7.28 12.27 3.61
C ASP A 209 8.52 12.11 2.70
N HIS A 210 9.45 11.26 3.12
CA HIS A 210 10.68 10.95 2.38
C HIS A 210 11.58 12.16 2.03
N LEU A 211 11.54 13.25 2.80
CA LEU A 211 12.40 14.41 2.58
C LEU A 211 13.89 14.13 2.87
N ASP A 212 14.21 13.06 3.55
CA ASP A 212 15.57 12.51 3.60
C ASP A 212 16.13 12.22 2.21
N TYR A 213 15.30 11.74 1.28
CA TYR A 213 15.64 11.53 -0.12
C TYR A 213 15.36 12.78 -0.98
N PHE A 214 14.13 13.28 -1.01
CA PHE A 214 13.73 14.38 -1.91
C PHE A 214 14.31 15.74 -1.55
N LYS A 215 14.76 15.95 -0.34
CA LYS A 215 15.34 17.19 0.23
C LYS A 215 14.35 18.36 0.35
N THR A 216 13.41 18.52 -0.57
CA THR A 216 12.41 19.61 -0.56
C THR A 216 11.06 19.11 -1.07
N MET A 217 9.98 19.74 -0.64
CA MET A 217 8.63 19.51 -1.17
C MET A 217 8.56 19.75 -2.70
N ASP A 218 9.30 20.72 -3.23
CA ASP A 218 9.33 20.99 -4.66
C ASP A 218 9.94 19.83 -5.47
N ASN A 219 10.91 19.12 -4.92
CA ASN A 219 11.47 17.92 -5.55
C ASN A 219 10.46 16.77 -5.53
N LEU A 220 9.76 16.58 -4.41
CA LEU A 220 8.70 15.58 -4.29
C LEU A 220 7.57 15.86 -5.29
N VAL A 221 7.06 17.08 -5.35
CA VAL A 221 6.02 17.49 -6.32
C VAL A 221 6.50 17.27 -7.76
N ARG A 222 7.77 17.59 -8.08
CA ARG A 222 8.34 17.32 -9.42
C ARG A 222 8.42 15.82 -9.74
N SER A 223 8.67 14.99 -8.77
CA SER A 223 8.67 13.54 -8.96
C SER A 223 7.28 13.02 -9.31
N PHE A 224 6.25 13.43 -8.56
CA PHE A 224 4.87 13.13 -8.91
C PHE A 224 4.43 13.68 -10.26
N HIS A 225 4.84 14.93 -10.59
CA HIS A 225 4.61 15.51 -11.91
C HIS A 225 5.14 14.61 -13.03
N LYS A 226 6.39 14.11 -12.91
CA LYS A 226 6.98 13.19 -13.89
C LYS A 226 6.15 11.92 -14.00
N PHE A 227 5.75 11.30 -12.86
CA PHE A 227 5.02 10.06 -12.86
C PHE A 227 3.65 10.17 -13.53
N ILE A 228 2.83 11.16 -13.16
CA ILE A 228 1.50 11.34 -13.78
C ILE A 228 1.60 11.79 -15.24
N GLY A 229 2.68 12.47 -15.62
CA GLY A 229 2.96 12.85 -17.00
C GLY A 229 3.35 11.68 -17.92
N MET A 230 3.62 10.49 -17.36
CA MET A 230 3.87 9.26 -18.13
C MET A 230 2.59 8.58 -18.59
N SER A 231 1.43 8.94 -18.06
CA SER A 231 0.14 8.31 -18.32
C SER A 231 -0.67 9.07 -19.38
N HIS A 232 -1.58 8.38 -20.06
CA HIS A 232 -2.54 9.01 -20.98
C HIS A 232 -3.72 9.65 -20.22
N THR A 233 -4.05 9.10 -19.06
CA THR A 233 -5.12 9.63 -18.18
C THR A 233 -4.62 9.68 -16.74
N ALA A 234 -4.81 10.82 -16.08
CA ALA A 234 -4.48 10.99 -14.68
C ALA A 234 -5.73 11.35 -13.88
N PHE A 235 -6.08 10.51 -12.91
CA PHE A 235 -7.06 10.81 -11.89
C PHE A 235 -6.34 11.50 -10.72
N ILE A 236 -6.78 12.70 -10.36
CA ILE A 236 -6.09 13.50 -9.36
C ILE A 236 -7.07 14.03 -8.31
N ASN A 237 -6.61 14.14 -7.07
CA ASN A 237 -7.36 14.81 -6.02
C ASN A 237 -7.35 16.33 -6.28
N GLY A 238 -8.49 16.88 -6.69
CA GLY A 238 -8.63 18.29 -7.01
C GLY A 238 -8.77 19.22 -5.80
N ASP A 239 -8.85 18.66 -4.58
CA ASP A 239 -8.90 19.44 -3.35
C ASP A 239 -7.49 19.63 -2.74
N ASP A 240 -6.46 19.00 -3.28
CA ASP A 240 -5.07 19.07 -2.79
C ASP A 240 -4.24 20.03 -3.66
N GLU A 241 -3.77 21.13 -3.08
CA GLU A 241 -3.02 22.17 -3.79
C GLU A 241 -1.69 21.66 -4.38
N LEU A 242 -1.01 20.73 -3.66
CA LEU A 242 0.26 20.16 -4.15
C LEU A 242 0.03 19.20 -5.32
N VAL A 243 -1.07 18.45 -5.28
CA VAL A 243 -1.52 17.60 -6.40
C VAL A 243 -1.88 18.46 -7.62
N LEU A 244 -2.63 19.54 -7.43
CA LEU A 244 -2.95 20.47 -8.51
C LEU A 244 -1.69 21.08 -9.11
N ARG A 245 -0.70 21.43 -8.28
CA ARG A 245 0.60 21.94 -8.74
C ARG A 245 1.38 20.86 -9.51
N ALA A 246 1.35 19.61 -9.06
CA ALA A 246 1.98 18.50 -9.79
C ALA A 246 1.34 18.25 -11.15
N ALA A 247 0.06 18.53 -11.31
CA ALA A 247 -0.68 18.31 -12.55
C ALA A 247 -0.56 19.46 -13.57
N GLN A 248 0.08 20.59 -13.22
CA GLN A 248 0.21 21.73 -14.13
C GLN A 248 1.06 21.41 -15.36
N GLY A 249 0.53 21.70 -16.57
CA GLY A 249 1.26 21.58 -17.83
C GLY A 249 1.46 20.14 -18.32
N ILE A 250 0.78 19.15 -17.73
CA ILE A 250 0.83 17.75 -18.18
C ILE A 250 -0.05 17.57 -19.42
N ASP A 251 0.50 16.89 -20.42
CA ASP A 251 -0.22 16.49 -21.63
C ASP A 251 -0.88 15.10 -21.42
N ALA A 252 -1.82 15.05 -20.48
CA ALA A 252 -2.66 13.88 -20.21
C ALA A 252 -4.10 14.33 -20.01
N ARG A 253 -5.06 13.43 -20.21
CA ARG A 253 -6.44 13.67 -19.81
C ARG A 253 -6.52 13.69 -18.29
N ILE A 254 -6.76 14.86 -17.71
CA ILE A 254 -6.95 15.02 -16.26
C ILE A 254 -8.40 14.81 -15.89
N ILE A 255 -8.65 13.96 -14.90
CA ILE A 255 -9.96 13.74 -14.27
C ILE A 255 -9.80 14.02 -12.78
N LYS A 256 -10.51 15.02 -12.28
CA LYS A 256 -10.44 15.43 -10.87
C LYS A 256 -11.49 14.72 -10.04
N PHE A 257 -11.07 14.28 -8.85
CA PHE A 257 -11.99 13.81 -7.81
C PHE A 257 -11.75 14.57 -6.50
N GLY A 258 -12.78 14.71 -5.67
CA GLY A 258 -12.67 15.45 -4.42
C GLY A 258 -14.00 15.64 -3.70
N PHE A 259 -14.02 16.47 -2.67
CA PHE A 259 -15.25 16.92 -2.01
C PHE A 259 -15.86 18.13 -2.70
N GLY A 260 -15.02 18.97 -3.31
CA GLY A 260 -15.45 20.20 -4.01
C GLY A 260 -16.24 19.88 -5.29
N LYS A 261 -17.32 20.63 -5.53
CA LYS A 261 -18.22 20.47 -6.70
C LYS A 261 -17.58 20.86 -8.03
N GLU A 262 -16.44 21.51 -8.00
CA GLU A 262 -15.60 21.85 -9.14
C GLU A 262 -14.82 20.64 -9.69
N ASN A 263 -14.81 19.51 -8.97
CA ASN A 263 -14.23 18.28 -9.44
C ASN A 263 -15.16 17.55 -10.43
N ASP A 264 -14.58 16.74 -11.32
CA ASP A 264 -15.35 15.91 -12.25
C ASP A 264 -16.15 14.86 -11.50
N TYR A 265 -15.56 14.28 -10.44
CA TYR A 265 -16.19 13.36 -9.49
C TYR A 265 -16.14 13.96 -8.09
N TYR A 266 -17.29 14.01 -7.42
CA TYR A 266 -17.34 14.47 -6.03
C TYR A 266 -18.38 13.72 -5.20
N ALA A 267 -18.17 13.72 -3.87
CA ALA A 267 -19.06 13.07 -2.93
C ALA A 267 -20.10 14.07 -2.40
N GLU A 268 -21.38 13.70 -2.44
CA GLU A 268 -22.50 14.44 -1.82
C GLU A 268 -23.24 13.56 -0.80
N ASN A 269 -24.03 14.19 0.06
CA ASN A 269 -24.90 13.52 1.05
C ASN A 269 -24.13 12.52 1.91
N ILE A 270 -22.92 12.92 2.35
CA ILE A 270 -22.06 12.06 3.17
C ILE A 270 -22.70 11.90 4.55
N THR A 271 -22.94 10.65 4.94
CA THR A 271 -23.51 10.29 6.23
C THR A 271 -22.68 9.19 6.89
N HIS A 272 -22.66 9.15 8.22
CA HIS A 272 -22.03 8.05 8.94
C HIS A 272 -22.83 6.76 8.79
N GLY A 273 -22.14 5.67 8.45
CA GLY A 273 -22.61 4.30 8.58
C GLY A 273 -22.10 3.68 9.88
N LYS A 274 -22.38 2.39 10.11
CA LYS A 274 -21.96 1.71 11.34
C LYS A 274 -20.43 1.64 11.52
N TYR A 275 -19.68 1.48 10.43
CA TYR A 275 -18.22 1.31 10.45
C TYR A 275 -17.49 2.25 9.47
N GLY A 276 -18.22 3.13 8.78
CA GLY A 276 -17.65 4.00 7.76
C GLY A 276 -18.68 5.00 7.26
N PHE A 277 -18.75 5.24 5.96
CA PHE A 277 -19.53 6.31 5.37
C PHE A 277 -20.41 5.83 4.22
N ASN A 278 -21.59 6.44 4.10
CA ASN A 278 -22.45 6.35 2.90
C ASN A 278 -22.45 7.71 2.21
N PHE A 279 -22.39 7.72 0.90
CA PHE A 279 -22.42 8.95 0.12
C PHE A 279 -22.86 8.72 -1.32
N ASP A 280 -23.36 9.79 -1.93
CA ASP A 280 -23.68 9.83 -3.34
C ASP A 280 -22.43 10.18 -4.15
N VAL A 281 -22.21 9.47 -5.26
CA VAL A 281 -21.16 9.80 -6.21
C VAL A 281 -21.75 10.66 -7.33
N MET A 282 -21.25 11.87 -7.42
CA MET A 282 -21.62 12.84 -8.46
C MET A 282 -20.55 12.86 -9.55
N ARG A 283 -20.98 12.93 -10.81
CA ARG A 283 -20.11 13.15 -11.97
C ARG A 283 -20.63 14.33 -12.77
N LEU A 284 -19.82 15.38 -12.90
CA LEU A 284 -20.18 16.60 -13.64
C LEU A 284 -21.61 17.12 -13.28
N GLY A 285 -21.91 17.17 -11.98
CA GLY A 285 -23.18 17.66 -11.45
C GLY A 285 -24.35 16.67 -11.49
N LYS A 286 -24.14 15.42 -11.92
CA LYS A 286 -25.18 14.37 -11.96
C LYS A 286 -24.81 13.22 -11.05
N LYS A 287 -25.77 12.70 -10.29
CA LYS A 287 -25.60 11.47 -9.54
C LYS A 287 -25.42 10.29 -10.50
N VAL A 288 -24.34 9.55 -10.34
CA VAL A 288 -24.02 8.37 -11.15
C VAL A 288 -23.97 7.08 -10.33
N GLY A 289 -23.97 7.17 -9.01
CA GLY A 289 -23.99 6.01 -8.12
C GLY A 289 -24.06 6.44 -6.66
N GLY A 290 -23.88 5.48 -5.76
CA GLY A 290 -23.73 5.70 -4.33
C GLY A 290 -22.84 4.63 -3.73
N LEU A 291 -22.07 4.96 -2.72
CA LEU A 291 -21.20 4.03 -2.04
C LEU A 291 -21.57 3.89 -0.56
N SER A 292 -21.51 2.66 -0.07
CA SER A 292 -21.57 2.32 1.34
C SER A 292 -20.22 1.67 1.71
N MET A 293 -19.42 2.38 2.49
CA MET A 293 -18.08 1.92 2.88
C MET A 293 -18.09 1.41 4.31
N HIS A 294 -17.39 0.31 4.54
CA HIS A 294 -17.29 -0.33 5.85
C HIS A 294 -15.89 -0.19 6.46
N ILE A 295 -15.16 0.83 6.05
CA ILE A 295 -13.87 1.22 6.63
C ILE A 295 -13.97 2.64 7.18
N PRO A 296 -13.43 2.89 8.40
CA PRO A 296 -13.57 4.18 9.06
C PRO A 296 -12.66 5.25 8.46
N GLY A 297 -12.94 6.50 8.81
CA GLY A 297 -12.14 7.67 8.44
C GLY A 297 -12.62 8.37 7.16
N ARG A 298 -12.82 9.68 7.28
CA ARG A 298 -13.33 10.53 6.19
C ARG A 298 -12.42 10.53 4.94
N HIS A 299 -11.11 10.31 5.11
CA HIS A 299 -10.17 10.16 3.99
C HIS A 299 -10.52 8.95 3.10
N ASN A 300 -11.17 7.94 3.65
CA ASN A 300 -11.62 6.78 2.86
C ASN A 300 -12.79 7.12 1.93
N VAL A 301 -13.56 8.18 2.18
CA VAL A 301 -14.53 8.70 1.20
C VAL A 301 -13.80 9.10 -0.09
N LEU A 302 -12.68 9.82 0.01
CA LEU A 302 -11.84 10.18 -1.15
C LEU A 302 -11.22 8.94 -1.81
N ASN A 303 -10.75 7.98 -1.02
CA ASN A 303 -10.20 6.71 -1.54
C ASN A 303 -11.26 5.92 -2.32
N GLY A 304 -12.48 5.82 -1.78
CA GLY A 304 -13.62 5.17 -2.44
C GLY A 304 -14.04 5.90 -3.71
N LEU A 305 -14.06 7.23 -3.66
CA LEU A 305 -14.40 8.07 -4.81
C LEU A 305 -13.37 7.91 -5.95
N ALA A 306 -12.06 7.88 -5.62
CA ALA A 306 -10.99 7.63 -6.59
C ALA A 306 -11.15 6.25 -7.25
N ALA A 307 -11.36 5.20 -6.44
CA ALA A 307 -11.56 3.84 -6.95
C ALA A 307 -12.82 3.74 -7.83
N PHE A 308 -13.92 4.38 -7.41
CA PHE A 308 -15.15 4.48 -8.21
C PHE A 308 -14.87 5.14 -9.56
N ALA A 309 -14.27 6.33 -9.56
CA ALA A 309 -14.02 7.11 -10.77
C ALA A 309 -13.18 6.32 -11.79
N VAL A 310 -12.10 5.68 -11.34
CA VAL A 310 -11.25 4.85 -12.20
C VAL A 310 -12.04 3.68 -12.80
N CYS A 311 -12.73 2.89 -11.98
CA CYS A 311 -13.45 1.71 -12.44
C CYS A 311 -14.65 2.08 -13.33
N TYR A 312 -15.33 3.17 -13.03
CA TYR A 312 -16.46 3.67 -13.83
C TYR A 312 -16.01 4.15 -15.22
N GLU A 313 -14.88 4.89 -15.32
CA GLU A 313 -14.29 5.28 -16.60
C GLU A 313 -13.76 4.06 -17.39
N MET A 314 -13.43 2.96 -16.72
CA MET A 314 -13.10 1.67 -17.35
C MET A 314 -14.33 0.89 -17.82
N GLY A 315 -15.54 1.41 -17.62
CA GLY A 315 -16.78 0.79 -18.05
C GLY A 315 -17.27 -0.32 -17.12
N VAL A 316 -16.95 -0.25 -15.84
CA VAL A 316 -17.62 -1.05 -14.81
C VAL A 316 -18.91 -0.36 -14.43
N ASP A 317 -19.99 -1.12 -14.32
CA ASP A 317 -21.30 -0.60 -13.93
C ASP A 317 -21.30 -0.05 -12.50
N ALA A 318 -22.02 1.06 -12.27
CA ALA A 318 -22.05 1.74 -10.98
C ALA A 318 -22.54 0.85 -9.84
N ASP A 319 -23.57 0.03 -10.08
CA ASP A 319 -24.11 -0.90 -9.08
C ASP A 319 -23.09 -2.01 -8.77
N GLY A 320 -22.37 -2.51 -9.78
CA GLY A 320 -21.29 -3.47 -9.60
C GLY A 320 -20.11 -2.91 -8.79
N ILE A 321 -19.80 -1.61 -8.98
CA ILE A 321 -18.80 -0.92 -8.16
C ILE A 321 -19.30 -0.80 -6.71
N ALA A 322 -20.56 -0.37 -6.53
CA ALA A 322 -21.14 -0.19 -5.20
C ALA A 322 -21.17 -1.51 -4.41
N ASP A 323 -21.60 -2.60 -5.03
CA ASP A 323 -21.60 -3.93 -4.43
C ASP A 323 -20.19 -4.39 -4.01
N ALA A 324 -19.20 -4.12 -4.85
CA ALA A 324 -17.83 -4.49 -4.56
C ALA A 324 -17.23 -3.69 -3.40
N VAL A 325 -17.50 -2.37 -3.36
CA VAL A 325 -17.05 -1.47 -2.29
C VAL A 325 -17.75 -1.80 -0.96
N ALA A 326 -19.03 -2.15 -0.98
CA ALA A 326 -19.77 -2.55 0.22
C ALA A 326 -19.21 -3.83 0.87
N ARG A 327 -18.52 -4.67 0.11
CA ARG A 327 -17.82 -5.87 0.60
C ARG A 327 -16.36 -5.63 0.98
N PHE A 328 -15.85 -4.42 0.78
CA PHE A 328 -14.47 -4.09 1.09
C PHE A 328 -14.32 -3.83 2.58
N THR A 329 -13.51 -4.66 3.24
CA THR A 329 -13.25 -4.61 4.69
C THR A 329 -11.89 -3.99 5.04
N GLY A 330 -11.25 -3.36 4.07
CA GLY A 330 -9.91 -2.81 4.20
C GLY A 330 -8.84 -3.67 3.52
N ALA A 331 -7.63 -3.15 3.43
CA ALA A 331 -6.44 -3.93 3.15
C ALA A 331 -5.84 -4.38 4.50
N GLY A 332 -5.14 -5.48 4.50
CA GLY A 332 -4.47 -5.96 5.72
C GLY A 332 -3.59 -4.87 6.33
N ARG A 333 -3.68 -4.71 7.63
CA ARG A 333 -3.01 -3.66 8.39
C ARG A 333 -3.39 -2.22 7.97
N ARG A 334 -4.64 -1.99 7.54
CA ARG A 334 -5.19 -0.65 7.26
C ARG A 334 -6.52 -0.49 7.98
N PHE A 335 -6.47 -0.13 9.26
CA PHE A 335 -7.57 -0.19 10.22
C PHE A 335 -8.28 -1.56 10.16
N GLU A 336 -7.50 -2.63 10.16
CA GLU A 336 -7.98 -3.99 10.04
C GLU A 336 -8.62 -4.44 11.36
N PHE A 337 -9.92 -4.68 11.37
CA PHE A 337 -10.61 -5.25 12.53
C PHE A 337 -10.25 -6.74 12.63
N LEU A 338 -9.59 -7.12 13.72
CA LEU A 338 -9.17 -8.50 13.98
C LEU A 338 -10.21 -9.32 14.77
N GLY A 339 -11.05 -8.65 15.54
CA GLY A 339 -12.13 -9.30 16.30
C GLY A 339 -12.45 -8.64 17.62
N GLU A 340 -13.37 -9.28 18.37
CA GLU A 340 -13.72 -8.88 19.73
C GLU A 340 -13.14 -9.90 20.72
N TYR A 341 -12.40 -9.42 21.70
CA TYR A 341 -11.66 -10.24 22.67
C TYR A 341 -11.81 -9.66 24.08
N GLY A 342 -12.27 -10.46 25.04
CA GLY A 342 -12.45 -10.00 26.43
C GLY A 342 -13.41 -8.82 26.60
N GLY A 343 -14.24 -8.52 25.58
CA GLY A 343 -15.19 -7.41 25.57
C GLY A 343 -14.66 -6.13 24.92
N PHE A 344 -13.40 -6.08 24.49
CA PHE A 344 -12.85 -5.01 23.67
C PHE A 344 -12.68 -5.43 22.20
N THR A 345 -12.70 -4.48 21.29
CA THR A 345 -12.39 -4.67 19.89
C THR A 345 -10.89 -4.54 19.66
N LEU A 346 -10.28 -5.45 18.91
CA LEU A 346 -8.88 -5.39 18.49
C LEU A 346 -8.79 -5.02 17.01
N ALA A 347 -7.91 -4.07 16.68
CA ALA A 347 -7.60 -3.68 15.31
C ALA A 347 -6.08 -3.54 15.11
N ASP A 348 -5.61 -3.64 13.86
CA ASP A 348 -4.22 -3.38 13.47
C ASP A 348 -4.15 -2.33 12.35
N ASP A 349 -3.17 -1.43 12.44
CA ASP A 349 -2.93 -0.41 11.44
C ASP A 349 -1.44 -0.24 11.15
N TYR A 350 -1.10 -0.07 9.88
CA TYR A 350 0.29 0.14 9.44
C TYR A 350 0.76 1.59 9.65
N ALA A 351 -0.11 2.50 10.11
CA ALA A 351 0.20 3.91 10.32
C ALA A 351 1.48 4.08 11.14
N HIS A 352 2.44 4.78 10.56
CA HIS A 352 3.76 5.01 11.12
C HIS A 352 4.28 6.43 10.87
N HIS A 353 3.48 7.26 10.22
CA HIS A 353 3.68 8.71 10.05
C HIS A 353 2.64 9.47 10.88
N PRO A 354 2.97 10.63 11.51
CA PRO A 354 2.02 11.38 12.34
C PRO A 354 0.69 11.67 11.65
N THR A 355 0.69 12.03 10.38
CA THR A 355 -0.54 12.27 9.59
C THR A 355 -1.42 11.02 9.53
N GLU A 356 -0.84 9.85 9.31
CA GLU A 356 -1.57 8.56 9.28
C GLU A 356 -2.12 8.21 10.66
N ILE A 357 -1.29 8.34 11.70
CA ILE A 357 -1.67 8.09 13.11
C ILE A 357 -2.87 8.97 13.48
N LYS A 358 -2.78 10.28 13.18
CA LYS A 358 -3.87 11.22 13.41
C LYS A 358 -5.14 10.81 12.69
N ALA A 359 -5.04 10.40 11.42
CA ALA A 359 -6.19 9.96 10.63
C ALA A 359 -6.84 8.70 11.23
N THR A 360 -6.03 7.69 11.60
CA THR A 360 -6.51 6.45 12.21
C THR A 360 -7.14 6.68 13.58
N LEU A 361 -6.48 7.44 14.47
CA LEU A 361 -7.02 7.71 15.80
C LEU A 361 -8.27 8.60 15.78
N SER A 362 -8.31 9.60 14.86
CA SER A 362 -9.52 10.42 14.67
C SER A 362 -10.68 9.55 14.16
N ALA A 363 -10.42 8.66 13.22
CA ALA A 363 -11.42 7.72 12.72
C ALA A 363 -11.92 6.78 13.83
N ALA A 364 -11.04 6.30 14.71
CA ALA A 364 -11.41 5.49 15.86
C ALA A 364 -12.29 6.26 16.86
N LYS A 365 -12.01 7.55 17.07
CA LYS A 365 -12.82 8.43 17.94
C LYS A 365 -14.21 8.77 17.37
N GLU A 366 -14.40 8.65 16.06
CA GLU A 366 -15.70 8.81 15.42
C GLU A 366 -16.59 7.55 15.58
N LEU A 367 -16.01 6.41 15.98
CA LEU A 367 -16.72 5.18 16.28
C LEU A 367 -17.19 5.17 17.74
N ASP A 368 -18.25 4.43 18.02
CA ASP A 368 -18.91 4.36 19.35
C ASP A 368 -18.17 3.41 20.31
N TYR A 369 -16.90 3.77 20.63
CA TYR A 369 -16.08 3.06 21.62
C TYR A 369 -15.93 3.89 22.89
N ASN A 370 -15.84 3.21 24.05
CA ASN A 370 -15.64 3.89 25.34
C ASN A 370 -14.28 4.57 25.43
N ARG A 371 -13.21 3.86 25.01
CA ARG A 371 -11.84 4.37 24.96
C ARG A 371 -11.12 3.86 23.73
N VAL A 372 -10.22 4.68 23.21
CA VAL A 372 -9.26 4.32 22.16
C VAL A 372 -7.89 4.12 22.82
N ILE A 373 -7.43 2.87 22.85
CA ILE A 373 -6.13 2.47 23.38
C ILE A 373 -5.22 2.18 22.19
N VAL A 374 -4.11 2.87 22.07
CA VAL A 374 -3.14 2.63 20.99
C VAL A 374 -1.90 1.92 21.51
N VAL A 375 -1.45 0.88 20.79
CA VAL A 375 -0.16 0.22 21.01
C VAL A 375 0.73 0.59 19.83
N PHE A 376 1.65 1.52 20.03
CA PHE A 376 2.42 2.15 18.95
C PHE A 376 3.88 1.71 18.95
N GLN A 377 4.37 1.28 17.76
CA GLN A 377 5.79 1.04 17.51
C GLN A 377 6.36 2.12 16.60
N PRO A 378 7.19 3.05 17.12
CA PRO A 378 7.88 4.00 16.28
C PRO A 378 8.83 3.27 15.31
N PHE A 379 8.88 3.77 14.05
CA PHE A 379 9.68 3.16 13.00
C PHE A 379 10.72 4.15 12.48
N THR A 380 12.00 3.77 12.58
CA THR A 380 13.25 4.49 12.35
C THR A 380 13.54 5.62 13.36
N PHE A 381 14.82 5.74 13.73
CA PHE A 381 15.28 6.76 14.67
C PHE A 381 15.22 8.16 14.05
N SER A 382 15.58 8.27 12.78
CA SER A 382 15.57 9.56 12.05
C SER A 382 14.17 10.17 11.99
N ARG A 383 13.16 9.40 11.57
CA ARG A 383 11.77 9.87 11.51
C ARG A 383 11.26 10.24 12.90
N THR A 384 11.52 9.38 13.89
CA THR A 384 11.05 9.62 15.26
C THR A 384 11.63 10.89 15.84
N ALA A 385 12.91 11.18 15.60
CA ALA A 385 13.57 12.40 16.08
C ALA A 385 13.06 13.65 15.35
N LEU A 386 12.95 13.60 14.01
CA LEU A 386 12.56 14.75 13.19
C LEU A 386 11.09 15.15 13.37
N LEU A 387 10.20 14.18 13.65
CA LEU A 387 8.76 14.41 13.76
C LEU A 387 8.25 14.20 15.21
N LYS A 388 9.12 14.35 16.22
CA LYS A 388 8.80 14.09 17.63
C LYS A 388 7.52 14.79 18.10
N ASP A 389 7.43 16.10 17.87
CA ASP A 389 6.31 16.91 18.33
C ASP A 389 5.00 16.57 17.59
N ASP A 390 5.12 16.21 16.30
CA ASP A 390 3.98 15.75 15.50
C ASP A 390 3.48 14.39 15.99
N PHE A 391 4.38 13.46 16.38
CA PHE A 391 4.00 12.20 17.02
C PHE A 391 3.27 12.42 18.33
N ILE A 392 3.78 13.31 19.22
CA ILE A 392 3.12 13.65 20.48
C ILE A 392 1.71 14.21 20.19
N SER A 393 1.58 15.15 19.25
CA SER A 393 0.30 15.72 18.86
C SER A 393 -0.68 14.67 18.32
N ALA A 394 -0.22 13.75 17.46
CA ALA A 394 -1.06 12.72 16.89
C ALA A 394 -1.51 11.68 17.92
N LEU A 395 -0.59 11.20 18.76
CA LEU A 395 -0.87 10.18 19.79
C LEU A 395 -1.73 10.71 20.93
N SER A 396 -1.72 12.02 21.22
CA SER A 396 -2.58 12.63 22.23
C SER A 396 -4.09 12.51 21.96
N ILE A 397 -4.49 12.07 20.77
CA ILE A 397 -5.89 11.79 20.42
C ILE A 397 -6.39 10.53 21.13
N ALA A 398 -5.52 9.55 21.39
CA ALA A 398 -5.88 8.34 22.12
C ALA A 398 -6.12 8.60 23.61
N ASP A 399 -6.96 7.76 24.25
CA ASP A 399 -7.20 7.82 25.68
C ASP A 399 -6.07 7.18 26.50
N LYS A 400 -5.38 6.19 25.90
CA LYS A 400 -4.23 5.52 26.49
C LYS A 400 -3.24 5.15 25.39
N VAL A 401 -1.95 5.34 25.67
CA VAL A 401 -0.84 5.02 24.74
C VAL A 401 0.11 4.02 25.38
N ILE A 402 0.33 2.90 24.73
CA ILE A 402 1.41 1.96 25.03
C ILE A 402 2.41 2.06 23.89
N MET A 403 3.66 2.37 24.18
CA MET A 403 4.72 2.42 23.17
C MET A 403 5.66 1.25 23.33
N THR A 404 6.23 0.78 22.22
CA THR A 404 7.38 -0.13 22.23
C THR A 404 8.67 0.66 22.09
N PRO A 405 9.85 0.06 22.34
CA PRO A 405 11.11 0.61 21.83
C PRO A 405 11.06 0.88 20.33
N ILE A 406 11.81 1.90 19.88
CA ILE A 406 11.88 2.28 18.45
C ILE A 406 12.45 1.11 17.63
N MET A 407 11.76 0.73 16.56
CA MET A 407 12.30 -0.20 15.57
C MET A 407 13.22 0.53 14.59
N GLY A 408 14.52 0.46 14.83
CA GLY A 408 15.52 1.20 14.03
C GLY A 408 15.65 0.74 12.57
N SER A 409 15.13 -0.48 12.24
CA SER A 409 15.32 -1.08 10.91
C SER A 409 16.82 -1.20 10.56
N ARG A 410 17.31 -0.38 9.65
CA ARG A 410 18.73 -0.35 9.23
C ARG A 410 19.54 0.79 9.87
N GLU A 411 18.87 1.64 10.65
CA GLU A 411 19.49 2.80 11.26
C GLU A 411 20.15 2.46 12.59
N VAL A 412 21.28 3.12 12.85
CA VAL A 412 21.89 3.20 14.17
C VAL A 412 21.38 4.48 14.83
N ASN A 413 21.04 4.42 16.12
CA ASN A 413 20.54 5.59 16.85
C ASN A 413 21.63 6.64 17.06
N THR A 414 21.82 7.52 16.10
CA THR A 414 22.72 8.68 16.19
C THR A 414 22.02 9.93 16.72
N TYR A 415 20.71 9.89 16.87
CA TYR A 415 19.89 11.02 17.32
C TYR A 415 19.71 11.04 18.84
N GLY A 416 20.05 9.94 19.54
CA GLY A 416 19.85 9.81 20.99
C GLY A 416 18.36 9.81 21.39
N ILE A 417 17.45 9.52 20.45
CA ILE A 417 15.99 9.50 20.67
C ILE A 417 15.53 8.14 21.20
N SER A 418 14.56 8.14 22.08
CA SER A 418 13.90 6.94 22.58
C SER A 418 12.37 7.09 22.58
N SER A 419 11.64 6.02 22.81
CA SER A 419 10.18 6.04 22.93
C SER A 419 9.72 6.78 24.18
N GLU A 420 10.53 6.79 25.24
CA GLU A 420 10.30 7.54 26.47
C GLU A 420 10.26 9.04 26.25
N ASP A 421 11.00 9.56 25.27
CA ASP A 421 10.99 10.99 24.92
C ASP A 421 9.63 11.46 24.39
N ILE A 422 8.84 10.55 23.84
CA ILE A 422 7.46 10.82 23.39
C ILE A 422 6.48 10.48 24.52
N ALA A 423 6.62 9.30 25.15
CA ALA A 423 5.70 8.83 26.17
C ALA A 423 5.62 9.80 27.37
N ASN A 424 6.77 10.34 27.83
CA ASN A 424 6.83 11.30 28.95
C ASN A 424 6.14 12.63 28.64
N ALA A 425 5.87 12.96 27.40
CA ALA A 425 5.16 14.17 26.98
C ALA A 425 3.63 13.94 26.82
N LEU A 426 3.16 12.73 26.96
CA LEU A 426 1.75 12.35 26.85
C LEU A 426 1.11 12.15 28.24
N PRO A 427 -0.18 12.47 28.42
CA PRO A 427 -0.82 12.46 29.74
C PRO A 427 -0.99 11.05 30.35
N ASP A 428 -1.19 10.03 29.51
CA ASP A 428 -1.35 8.64 29.93
C ASP A 428 -0.66 7.71 28.93
N ALA A 429 0.67 7.65 29.02
CA ALA A 429 1.49 6.81 28.17
C ALA A 429 2.52 6.02 28.99
N GLU A 430 2.89 4.86 28.48
CA GLU A 430 3.91 3.99 29.02
C GLU A 430 4.71 3.31 27.93
N VAL A 431 5.96 2.96 28.21
CA VAL A 431 6.80 2.16 27.30
C VAL A 431 6.88 0.73 27.83
N VAL A 432 6.55 -0.25 26.99
CA VAL A 432 6.56 -1.67 27.32
C VAL A 432 7.38 -2.41 26.27
N ASP A 433 8.41 -3.13 26.71
CA ASP A 433 9.25 -3.95 25.81
C ASP A 433 8.75 -5.38 25.77
N GLY A 434 8.79 -5.97 24.56
CA GLY A 434 8.37 -7.35 24.31
C GLY A 434 6.88 -7.50 23.99
N PHE A 435 6.57 -8.21 22.91
CA PHE A 435 5.18 -8.35 22.43
C PHE A 435 4.29 -9.14 23.38
N GLU A 436 4.87 -10.12 24.12
CA GLU A 436 4.18 -10.87 25.16
C GLU A 436 3.77 -9.96 26.32
N ASN A 437 4.70 -9.11 26.81
CA ASN A 437 4.45 -8.16 27.89
C ASN A 437 3.38 -7.13 27.48
N ILE A 438 3.43 -6.66 26.21
CA ILE A 438 2.41 -5.76 25.64
C ILE A 438 1.04 -6.45 25.64
N ALA A 439 0.98 -7.70 25.18
CA ALA A 439 -0.28 -8.45 25.15
C ALA A 439 -0.83 -8.67 26.56
N GLU A 440 0.02 -8.91 27.57
CA GLU A 440 -0.39 -8.98 28.98
C GLU A 440 -0.92 -7.64 29.45
N ARG A 441 -0.18 -6.56 29.21
CA ARG A 441 -0.57 -5.22 29.62
C ARG A 441 -1.90 -4.78 29.02
N VAL A 442 -2.11 -5.05 27.72
CA VAL A 442 -3.40 -4.79 27.05
C VAL A 442 -4.54 -5.54 27.73
N THR A 443 -4.34 -6.83 28.07
CA THR A 443 -5.36 -7.64 28.75
C THR A 443 -5.73 -7.10 30.13
N GLU A 444 -4.79 -6.48 30.85
CA GLU A 444 -5.02 -5.90 32.16
C GLU A 444 -5.85 -4.62 32.10
N ILE A 445 -5.66 -3.79 31.07
CA ILE A 445 -6.22 -2.44 31.02
C ILE A 445 -7.43 -2.29 30.12
N ALA A 446 -7.53 -3.08 29.03
CA ALA A 446 -8.64 -3.01 28.10
C ALA A 446 -9.91 -3.62 28.69
N GLY A 447 -11.03 -2.93 28.53
CA GLY A 447 -12.32 -3.30 29.08
C GLY A 447 -13.41 -3.36 28.02
N LYS A 448 -14.61 -3.69 28.50
CA LYS A 448 -15.79 -3.80 27.62
C LYS A 448 -16.08 -2.48 26.92
N GLY A 449 -16.20 -2.56 25.59
CA GLY A 449 -16.51 -1.39 24.74
C GLY A 449 -15.31 -0.53 24.38
N ASP A 450 -14.09 -0.92 24.76
CA ASP A 450 -12.86 -0.25 24.27
C ASP A 450 -12.48 -0.74 22.89
N ILE A 451 -11.69 0.05 22.17
CA ILE A 451 -10.93 -0.40 21.01
C ILE A 451 -9.43 -0.33 21.32
N VAL A 452 -8.72 -1.41 21.01
CA VAL A 452 -7.26 -1.49 21.05
C VAL A 452 -6.74 -1.54 19.62
N ILE A 453 -5.83 -0.64 19.28
CA ILE A 453 -5.25 -0.56 17.94
C ILE A 453 -3.74 -0.76 18.04
N THR A 454 -3.22 -1.87 17.51
CA THR A 454 -1.78 -2.00 17.26
C THR A 454 -1.40 -1.18 16.04
N MET A 455 -0.36 -0.35 16.15
CA MET A 455 -0.05 0.65 15.13
C MET A 455 1.45 0.79 14.89
N GLY A 456 1.87 0.72 13.63
CA GLY A 456 3.27 0.92 13.26
C GLY A 456 3.69 0.21 11.97
N GLY A 457 4.74 0.73 11.31
CA GLY A 457 5.32 0.17 10.08
C GLY A 457 6.17 -1.08 10.30
N GLY A 458 6.45 -1.44 11.55
CA GLY A 458 7.25 -2.59 11.94
C GLY A 458 6.43 -3.85 12.18
N ASP A 459 6.82 -4.59 13.20
CA ASP A 459 6.28 -5.91 13.51
C ASP A 459 5.34 -5.95 14.74
N ILE A 460 4.83 -4.79 15.15
CA ILE A 460 3.88 -4.63 16.27
C ILE A 460 2.61 -5.49 16.11
N TYR A 461 2.19 -5.80 14.88
CA TYR A 461 1.08 -6.71 14.60
C TYR A 461 1.23 -8.07 15.27
N LYS A 462 2.48 -8.48 15.62
CA LYS A 462 2.74 -9.71 16.38
C LYS A 462 2.11 -9.67 17.77
N ALA A 463 2.07 -8.49 18.41
CA ALA A 463 1.39 -8.31 19.69
C ALA A 463 -0.13 -8.54 19.53
N ALA A 464 -0.74 -8.02 18.45
CA ALA A 464 -2.15 -8.30 18.14
C ALA A 464 -2.41 -9.82 18.02
N HIS A 465 -1.60 -10.55 17.26
CA HIS A 465 -1.73 -12.00 17.12
C HIS A 465 -1.50 -12.79 18.44
N ILE A 466 -0.70 -12.25 19.36
CA ILE A 466 -0.56 -12.85 20.69
C ILE A 466 -1.86 -12.65 21.50
N ILE A 467 -2.44 -11.44 21.42
CA ILE A 467 -3.74 -11.15 22.06
C ILE A 467 -4.81 -12.08 21.50
N GLU A 468 -4.93 -12.20 20.17
CA GLU A 468 -5.89 -13.13 19.54
C GLU A 468 -5.76 -14.56 20.09
N ARG A 469 -4.53 -15.07 20.18
CA ARG A 469 -4.27 -16.44 20.69
C ARG A 469 -4.59 -16.60 22.18
N LYS A 470 -4.42 -15.55 23.00
CA LYS A 470 -4.76 -15.60 24.42
C LYS A 470 -6.27 -15.71 24.68
N PHE A 471 -7.08 -15.09 23.81
CA PHE A 471 -8.55 -15.09 23.94
C PHE A 471 -9.26 -16.08 23.00
N GLY A 472 -8.61 -16.53 21.93
CA GLY A 472 -9.16 -17.44 20.92
C GLY A 472 -9.15 -18.94 21.32
N LYS A 473 -9.13 -19.24 22.63
CA LYS A 473 -9.25 -20.61 23.17
C LYS A 473 -10.69 -20.94 23.52
#